data_a21e4d78af908df000028f6e5d8cc4e9
#
_entry.id   a21e4d78af908df000028f6e5d8cc4e9
#
_cell.length_a   1.000
_cell.length_b   1.000
_cell.length_c   1.000
_cell.angle_alpha   90.00
_cell.angle_beta   90.00
_cell.angle_gamma   90.00
#
_symmetry.space_group_name_H-M   'P 1'
#
loop_
_entity.id
_entity.type
_entity.pdbx_description
1 polymer ?
#
loop_
_entity_poly.entity_id
_entity_poly.type
_entity_poly.pdbx_seq_one_letter_code
_entity_poly.pdbx_strand_id
1 'polypeptide(L)'
;MAKSLKVTIAAGGTAGHINPALALAEELRDRGHSVSFVGQTAKLEGRLVPEAGFPLIPIHVQGFDRSRPWTAVQSLAMVLRAKGALGRAFAEQGAPDVCLGFGAYVEVPLLEWCRKNGVPYLLHEQNSVPGLANKMCAAHAARASCALPQDLSAFDGKGAADHVVTGNT
;
A
#
# COMPACT_ATOMS: atom_id res chain seq x y z
N MET A 1 -12.67 1.86 25.43
CA MET A 1 -12.92 1.65 23.99
C MET A 1 -11.64 1.94 23.23
N ALA A 2 -11.21 1.08 22.31
CA ALA A 2 -10.07 1.36 21.47
C ALA A 2 -10.38 2.59 20.58
N LYS A 3 -9.39 3.46 20.35
CA LYS A 3 -9.53 4.63 19.49
C LYS A 3 -9.82 4.17 18.06
N SER A 4 -10.86 4.73 17.42
CA SER A 4 -11.08 4.52 15.99
C SER A 4 -9.93 5.17 15.20
N LEU A 5 -9.34 4.41 14.28
CA LEU A 5 -8.25 4.86 13.40
C LEU A 5 -8.77 5.11 11.99
N LYS A 6 -8.15 6.05 11.30
CA LYS A 6 -8.25 6.21 9.86
C LYS A 6 -7.13 5.40 9.19
N VAL A 7 -7.50 4.38 8.45
CA VAL A 7 -6.57 3.47 7.77
C VAL A 7 -6.66 3.67 6.26
N THR A 8 -5.54 3.84 5.59
CA THR A 8 -5.51 3.90 4.13
C THR A 8 -4.67 2.75 3.57
N ILE A 9 -5.26 1.98 2.66
CA ILE A 9 -4.66 0.77 2.08
C ILE A 9 -4.34 1.00 0.61
N ALA A 10 -3.13 0.65 0.20
CA ALA A 10 -2.76 0.58 -1.21
C ALA A 10 -2.64 -0.89 -1.63
N ALA A 11 -3.52 -1.31 -2.52
CA ALA A 11 -3.51 -2.64 -3.11
C ALA A 11 -3.99 -2.55 -4.55
N GLY A 12 -3.35 -3.25 -5.47
CA GLY A 12 -3.73 -3.18 -6.87
C GLY A 12 -3.02 -4.16 -7.77
N GLY A 13 -3.34 -4.08 -9.04
CA GLY A 13 -2.73 -4.86 -10.10
C GLY A 13 -3.32 -6.26 -10.27
N THR A 14 -3.40 -7.07 -9.23
CA THR A 14 -3.93 -8.44 -9.28
C THR A 14 -4.86 -8.75 -8.12
N ALA A 15 -5.75 -9.72 -8.30
CA ALA A 15 -6.63 -10.21 -7.24
C ALA A 15 -5.85 -10.74 -6.01
N GLY A 16 -4.64 -11.28 -6.23
CA GLY A 16 -3.78 -11.76 -5.15
C GLY A 16 -3.32 -10.69 -4.18
N HIS A 17 -3.24 -9.42 -4.61
CA HIS A 17 -2.97 -8.28 -3.73
C HIS A 17 -4.25 -7.66 -3.17
N ILE A 18 -5.31 -7.63 -3.99
CA ILE A 18 -6.55 -6.91 -3.66
C ILE A 18 -7.39 -7.70 -2.65
N ASN A 19 -7.55 -9.01 -2.84
CA ASN A 19 -8.43 -9.82 -1.98
C ASN A 19 -7.97 -9.84 -0.50
N PRO A 20 -6.69 -10.09 -0.17
CA PRO A 20 -6.23 -10.00 1.22
C PRO A 20 -6.40 -8.60 1.81
N ALA A 21 -6.20 -7.56 0.99
CA ALA A 21 -6.40 -6.18 1.43
C ALA A 21 -7.88 -5.87 1.74
N LEU A 22 -8.82 -6.41 0.95
CA LEU A 22 -10.25 -6.28 1.20
C LEU A 22 -10.67 -7.05 2.46
N ALA A 23 -10.19 -8.29 2.64
CA ALA A 23 -10.48 -9.07 3.85
C ALA A 23 -10.02 -8.34 5.12
N LEU A 24 -8.80 -7.78 5.11
CA LEU A 24 -8.33 -6.95 6.22
C LEU A 24 -9.15 -5.68 6.40
N ALA A 25 -9.57 -5.04 5.32
CA ALA A 25 -10.39 -3.83 5.38
C ALA A 25 -11.76 -4.08 6.01
N GLU A 26 -12.39 -5.21 5.70
CA GLU A 26 -13.64 -5.65 6.30
C GLU A 26 -13.50 -5.86 7.80
N GLU A 27 -12.47 -6.58 8.23
CA GLU A 27 -12.17 -6.80 9.65
C GLU A 27 -11.90 -5.48 10.39
N LEU A 28 -11.14 -4.56 9.78
CA LEU A 28 -10.88 -3.25 10.36
C LEU A 28 -12.16 -2.43 10.49
N ARG A 29 -13.03 -2.45 9.48
CA ARG A 29 -14.33 -1.77 9.52
C ARG A 29 -15.21 -2.35 10.62
N ASP A 30 -15.26 -3.66 10.76
CA ASP A 30 -16.08 -4.36 11.76
C ASP A 30 -15.58 -4.08 13.19
N ARG A 31 -14.30 -3.77 13.35
CA ARG A 31 -13.69 -3.26 14.59
C ARG A 31 -13.90 -1.75 14.82
N GLY A 32 -14.61 -1.06 13.94
CA GLY A 32 -14.94 0.34 14.09
C GLY A 32 -13.88 1.33 13.57
N HIS A 33 -12.96 0.88 12.73
CA HIS A 33 -12.00 1.75 12.04
C HIS A 33 -12.58 2.30 10.72
N SER A 34 -12.11 3.47 10.32
CA SER A 34 -12.45 4.04 9.02
C SER A 34 -11.39 3.61 8.00
N VAL A 35 -11.80 2.95 6.93
CA VAL A 35 -10.89 2.41 5.92
C VAL A 35 -11.15 3.06 4.56
N SER A 36 -10.08 3.46 3.89
CA SER A 36 -10.07 3.93 2.50
C SER A 36 -8.98 3.23 1.70
N PHE A 37 -9.12 3.22 0.39
CA PHE A 37 -8.12 2.65 -0.50
C PHE A 37 -7.51 3.71 -1.40
N VAL A 38 -6.28 3.43 -1.85
CA VAL A 38 -5.60 4.15 -2.92
C VAL A 38 -5.42 3.19 -4.08
N GLY A 39 -5.79 3.60 -5.28
CA GLY A 39 -5.71 2.73 -6.45
C GLY A 39 -6.03 3.43 -7.76
N GLN A 40 -5.99 2.66 -8.85
CA GLN A 40 -6.27 3.13 -10.21
C GLN A 40 -7.70 2.74 -10.61
N THR A 41 -8.51 3.72 -10.96
CA THR A 41 -9.92 3.48 -11.35
C THR A 41 -10.08 2.60 -12.59
N ALA A 42 -9.11 2.62 -13.50
CA ALA A 42 -9.11 1.83 -14.73
C ALA A 42 -8.58 0.39 -14.55
N LYS A 43 -8.19 0.01 -13.34
CA LYS A 43 -7.66 -1.31 -13.01
C LYS A 43 -8.66 -2.11 -12.16
N LEU A 44 -8.25 -3.33 -11.77
CA LEU A 44 -9.10 -4.25 -11.03
C LEU A 44 -9.57 -3.67 -9.69
N GLU A 45 -8.69 -2.96 -8.99
CA GLU A 45 -9.00 -2.26 -7.74
C GLU A 45 -10.06 -1.18 -7.91
N GLY A 46 -10.12 -0.53 -9.07
CA GLY A 46 -11.13 0.48 -9.41
C GLY A 46 -12.55 -0.07 -9.45
N ARG A 47 -12.72 -1.38 -9.62
CA ARG A 47 -13.99 -2.09 -9.57
C ARG A 47 -14.21 -2.75 -8.22
N LEU A 48 -13.29 -3.60 -7.76
CA LEU A 48 -13.49 -4.44 -6.58
C LEU A 48 -13.60 -3.65 -5.28
N VAL A 49 -12.85 -2.55 -5.13
CA VAL A 49 -12.87 -1.75 -3.90
C VAL A 49 -14.21 -1.05 -3.68
N PRO A 50 -14.80 -0.34 -4.67
CA PRO A 50 -16.13 0.23 -4.52
C PRO A 50 -17.24 -0.82 -4.40
N GLU A 51 -17.13 -1.96 -5.10
CA GLU A 51 -18.08 -3.08 -4.96
C GLU A 51 -18.12 -3.64 -3.53
N ALA A 52 -16.97 -3.63 -2.82
CA ALA A 52 -16.88 -4.00 -1.41
C ALA A 52 -17.31 -2.89 -0.44
N GLY A 53 -17.73 -1.73 -0.96
CA GLY A 53 -18.25 -0.62 -0.16
C GLY A 53 -17.18 0.28 0.47
N PHE A 54 -15.94 0.25 -0.04
CA PHE A 54 -14.87 1.12 0.43
C PHE A 54 -14.61 2.30 -0.52
N PRO A 55 -14.32 3.50 0.03
CA PRO A 55 -13.90 4.64 -0.79
C PRO A 55 -12.54 4.39 -1.42
N LEU A 56 -12.39 4.77 -2.68
CA LEU A 56 -11.15 4.71 -3.44
C LEU A 56 -10.65 6.12 -3.76
N ILE A 57 -9.45 6.44 -3.30
CA ILE A 57 -8.74 7.66 -3.67
C ILE A 57 -8.00 7.37 -4.99
N PRO A 58 -8.38 8.00 -6.09
CA PRO A 58 -7.83 7.68 -7.39
C PRO A 58 -6.42 8.27 -7.56
N ILE A 59 -5.50 7.43 -8.02
CA ILE A 59 -4.18 7.85 -8.48
C ILE A 59 -3.88 7.22 -9.83
N HIS A 60 -2.86 7.74 -10.51
CA HIS A 60 -2.36 7.15 -11.74
C HIS A 60 -0.86 6.91 -11.62
N VAL A 61 -0.43 5.65 -11.72
CA VAL A 61 0.97 5.24 -11.66
C VAL A 61 1.24 4.11 -12.65
N GLN A 62 2.48 4.02 -13.06
CA GLN A 62 2.97 2.92 -13.88
C GLN A 62 4.37 2.54 -13.41
N GLY A 63 4.61 1.24 -13.26
CA GLY A 63 5.94 0.71 -13.00
C GLY A 63 6.87 1.00 -14.19
N PHE A 64 8.16 1.10 -13.94
CA PHE A 64 9.14 1.25 -15.03
C PHE A 64 9.51 -0.10 -15.61
N ASP A 65 9.78 -0.10 -16.92
CA ASP A 65 10.30 -1.26 -17.65
C ASP A 65 11.85 -1.24 -17.60
N ARG A 66 12.44 -2.27 -17.01
CA ARG A 66 13.91 -2.39 -16.90
C ARG A 66 14.62 -2.44 -18.24
N SER A 67 13.94 -2.91 -19.30
CA SER A 67 14.47 -2.91 -20.67
C SER A 67 14.45 -1.52 -21.31
N ARG A 68 13.74 -0.55 -20.72
CA ARG A 68 13.53 0.81 -21.23
C ARG A 68 13.80 1.85 -20.14
N PRO A 69 15.06 2.22 -19.90
CA PRO A 69 15.47 3.06 -18.77
C PRO A 69 14.78 4.45 -18.76
N TRP A 70 14.38 5.00 -19.92
CA TRP A 70 13.63 6.26 -19.96
C TRP A 70 12.24 6.18 -19.31
N THR A 71 11.66 4.98 -19.17
CA THR A 71 10.38 4.80 -18.46
C THR A 71 10.52 5.08 -16.97
N ALA A 72 11.73 5.01 -16.41
CA ALA A 72 11.98 5.35 -15.01
C ALA A 72 11.68 6.84 -14.71
N VAL A 73 12.03 7.73 -15.64
CA VAL A 73 11.74 9.17 -15.50
C VAL A 73 10.23 9.43 -15.52
N GLN A 74 9.51 8.75 -16.43
CA GLN A 74 8.05 8.85 -16.50
C GLN A 74 7.39 8.29 -15.24
N SER A 75 7.84 7.13 -14.75
CA SER A 75 7.36 6.53 -13.51
C SER A 75 7.57 7.45 -12.31
N LEU A 76 8.76 8.06 -12.20
CA LEU A 76 9.06 9.02 -11.14
C LEU A 76 8.13 10.23 -11.20
N ALA A 77 7.91 10.80 -12.37
CA ALA A 77 7.00 11.92 -12.56
C ALA A 77 5.55 11.56 -12.15
N MET A 78 5.10 10.34 -12.49
CA MET A 78 3.78 9.83 -12.08
C MET A 78 3.69 9.66 -10.56
N VAL A 79 4.71 9.11 -9.91
CA VAL A 79 4.77 8.99 -8.44
C VAL A 79 4.69 10.36 -7.77
N LEU A 80 5.42 11.36 -8.26
CA LEU A 80 5.38 12.72 -7.71
C LEU A 80 4.00 13.36 -7.86
N ARG A 81 3.35 13.20 -9.02
CA ARG A 81 1.98 13.66 -9.25
C ARG A 81 0.98 12.96 -8.34
N ALA A 82 1.09 11.65 -8.20
CA ALA A 82 0.24 10.85 -7.31
C ALA A 82 0.41 11.27 -5.84
N LYS A 83 1.64 11.52 -5.36
CA LYS A 83 1.89 12.07 -4.02
C LYS A 83 1.20 13.43 -3.82
N GLY A 84 1.24 14.30 -4.82
CA GLY A 84 0.53 15.59 -4.77
C GLY A 84 -0.99 15.42 -4.71
N ALA A 85 -1.55 14.47 -5.45
CA ALA A 85 -2.98 14.16 -5.41
C ALA A 85 -3.40 13.60 -4.05
N LEU A 86 -2.61 12.69 -3.47
CA LEU A 86 -2.83 12.15 -2.12
C LEU A 86 -2.77 13.27 -1.07
N GLY A 87 -1.79 14.16 -1.16
CA GLY A 87 -1.69 15.30 -0.23
C GLY A 87 -2.93 16.19 -0.24
N ARG A 88 -3.51 16.46 -1.41
CA ARG A 88 -4.77 17.21 -1.52
C ARG A 88 -5.96 16.43 -0.93
N ALA A 89 -6.10 15.16 -1.29
CA ALA A 89 -7.17 14.32 -0.78
C ALA A 89 -7.12 14.22 0.76
N PHE A 90 -5.94 14.04 1.34
CA PHE A 90 -5.78 13.98 2.80
C PHE A 90 -5.93 15.33 3.49
N ALA A 91 -5.66 16.44 2.82
CA ALA A 91 -5.97 17.77 3.35
C ALA A 91 -7.50 18.00 3.46
N GLU A 92 -8.27 17.47 2.52
CA GLU A 92 -9.74 17.59 2.49
C GLU A 92 -10.44 16.58 3.41
N GLN A 93 -9.99 15.33 3.42
CA GLN A 93 -10.66 14.22 4.13
C GLN A 93 -10.07 13.92 5.52
N GLY A 94 -8.93 14.54 5.83
CA GLY A 94 -8.09 14.25 6.98
C GLY A 94 -7.06 13.16 6.70
N ALA A 95 -5.85 13.37 7.22
CA ALA A 95 -4.76 12.42 7.07
C ALA A 95 -5.06 11.06 7.72
N PRO A 96 -4.55 9.94 7.17
CA PRO A 96 -4.63 8.65 7.83
C PRO A 96 -3.75 8.59 9.09
N ASP A 97 -4.19 7.81 10.07
CA ASP A 97 -3.38 7.50 11.26
C ASP A 97 -2.31 6.44 10.94
N VAL A 98 -2.61 5.53 9.99
CA VAL A 98 -1.71 4.47 9.53
C VAL A 98 -2.04 4.07 8.10
N CYS A 99 -1.02 3.65 7.35
CA CYS A 99 -1.19 3.14 5.99
C CYS A 99 -0.67 1.70 5.85
N LEU A 100 -1.21 0.98 4.88
CA LEU A 100 -0.78 -0.38 4.54
C LEU A 100 -0.50 -0.51 3.04
N GLY A 101 0.61 -1.15 2.71
CA GLY A 101 0.98 -1.54 1.35
C GLY A 101 0.88 -3.05 1.17
N PHE A 102 0.25 -3.48 0.08
CA PHE A 102 0.06 -4.89 -0.28
C PHE A 102 0.86 -5.30 -1.52
N GLY A 103 1.96 -4.60 -1.83
CA GLY A 103 2.97 -5.04 -2.79
C GLY A 103 2.79 -4.61 -4.25
N ALA A 104 1.78 -3.86 -4.61
CA ALA A 104 1.66 -3.33 -5.96
C ALA A 104 2.33 -1.95 -6.11
N TYR A 105 2.74 -1.60 -7.34
CA TYR A 105 3.41 -0.30 -7.59
C TYR A 105 2.57 0.92 -7.17
N VAL A 106 1.27 0.74 -7.02
CA VAL A 106 0.31 1.73 -6.51
C VAL A 106 0.59 2.13 -5.06
N GLU A 107 1.28 1.30 -4.27
CA GLU A 107 1.63 1.63 -2.88
C GLU A 107 2.75 2.66 -2.78
N VAL A 108 3.67 2.71 -3.76
CA VAL A 108 4.87 3.56 -3.69
C VAL A 108 4.55 5.03 -3.40
N PRO A 109 3.64 5.72 -4.12
CA PRO A 109 3.32 7.11 -3.82
C PRO A 109 2.66 7.30 -2.46
N LEU A 110 1.83 6.35 -1.99
CA LEU A 110 1.22 6.42 -0.66
C LEU A 110 2.28 6.31 0.43
N LEU A 111 3.13 5.30 0.37
CA LEU A 111 4.13 5.03 1.41
C LEU A 111 5.24 6.08 1.42
N GLU A 112 5.61 6.62 0.26
CA GLU A 112 6.50 7.77 0.17
C GLU A 112 5.87 9.06 0.72
N TRP A 113 4.55 9.23 0.57
CA TRP A 113 3.82 10.31 1.21
C TRP A 113 3.85 10.14 2.73
N CYS A 114 3.59 8.93 3.23
CA CYS A 114 3.65 8.59 4.65
C CYS A 114 5.02 8.92 5.25
N ARG A 115 6.10 8.47 4.60
CA ARG A 115 7.47 8.74 5.02
C ARG A 115 7.74 10.24 5.17
N LYS A 116 7.28 11.05 4.22
CA LYS A 116 7.47 12.50 4.24
C LYS A 116 6.68 13.20 5.35
N ASN A 117 5.51 12.67 5.70
CA ASN A 117 4.58 13.29 6.64
C ASN A 117 4.58 12.65 8.03
N GLY A 118 5.48 11.70 8.31
CA GLY A 118 5.60 11.04 9.62
C GLY A 118 4.43 10.13 9.96
N VAL A 119 3.68 9.65 8.95
CA VAL A 119 2.59 8.68 9.15
C VAL A 119 3.20 7.27 9.13
N PRO A 120 2.98 6.44 10.16
CA PRO A 120 3.48 5.07 10.16
C PRO A 120 2.80 4.26 9.07
N TYR A 121 3.55 3.32 8.49
CA TYR A 121 3.00 2.38 7.54
C TYR A 121 3.55 0.96 7.72
N LEU A 122 2.75 0.00 7.30
CA LEU A 122 3.02 -1.42 7.33
C LEU A 122 3.08 -1.97 5.91
N LEU A 123 3.86 -3.02 5.72
CA LEU A 123 3.90 -3.78 4.47
C LEU A 123 3.33 -5.17 4.69
N HIS A 124 2.62 -5.68 3.70
CA HIS A 124 2.24 -7.08 3.63
C HIS A 124 2.72 -7.69 2.31
N GLU A 125 3.44 -8.82 2.40
CA GLU A 125 3.92 -9.57 1.24
C GLU A 125 3.22 -10.93 1.17
N GLN A 126 2.53 -11.17 0.08
CA GLN A 126 1.79 -12.43 -0.16
C GLN A 126 2.61 -13.46 -0.94
N ASN A 127 3.63 -13.00 -1.69
CA ASN A 127 4.40 -13.84 -2.58
C ASN A 127 5.64 -14.40 -1.89
N SER A 128 6.11 -15.56 -2.33
CA SER A 128 7.37 -16.17 -1.84
C SER A 128 8.63 -15.36 -2.21
N VAL A 129 8.51 -14.42 -3.13
CA VAL A 129 9.57 -13.46 -3.49
C VAL A 129 8.98 -12.06 -3.43
N PRO A 130 9.46 -11.20 -2.53
CA PRO A 130 8.96 -9.85 -2.40
C PRO A 130 9.04 -9.04 -3.68
N GLY A 131 7.94 -8.38 -3.99
CA GLY A 131 7.83 -7.47 -5.12
C GLY A 131 8.79 -6.28 -5.01
N LEU A 132 9.09 -5.66 -6.14
CA LEU A 132 9.99 -4.49 -6.17
C LEU A 132 9.45 -3.33 -5.32
N ALA A 133 8.14 -3.11 -5.34
CA ALA A 133 7.49 -2.05 -4.56
C ALA A 133 7.72 -2.24 -3.05
N ASN A 134 7.44 -3.43 -2.52
CA ASN A 134 7.73 -3.76 -1.13
C ASN A 134 9.21 -3.58 -0.77
N LYS A 135 10.13 -4.00 -1.65
CA LYS A 135 11.59 -3.80 -1.45
C LYS A 135 12.00 -2.33 -1.40
N MET A 136 11.36 -1.48 -2.19
CA MET A 136 11.62 -0.04 -2.20
C MET A 136 11.13 0.64 -0.93
N CYS A 137 10.01 0.20 -0.38
CA CYS A 137 9.35 0.82 0.77
C CYS A 137 9.78 0.23 2.12
N ALA A 138 10.47 -0.92 2.14
CA ALA A 138 10.82 -1.65 3.36
C ALA A 138 11.67 -0.84 4.36
N ALA A 139 12.59 -0.01 3.87
CA ALA A 139 13.57 0.69 4.72
C ALA A 139 12.96 1.61 5.80
N HIS A 140 11.73 2.07 5.61
CA HIS A 140 11.05 3.00 6.52
C HIS A 140 9.71 2.46 7.03
N ALA A 141 9.40 1.20 6.73
CA ALA A 141 8.20 0.56 7.25
C ALA A 141 8.31 0.37 8.77
N ALA A 142 7.23 0.66 9.48
CA ALA A 142 7.16 0.39 10.92
C ALA A 142 7.20 -1.12 11.19
N ARG A 143 6.53 -1.91 10.33
CA ARG A 143 6.55 -3.38 10.34
C ARG A 143 6.34 -3.94 8.95
N ALA A 144 6.81 -5.18 8.73
CA ALA A 144 6.46 -5.97 7.58
C ALA A 144 5.84 -7.29 8.03
N SER A 145 4.72 -7.67 7.43
CA SER A 145 4.11 -8.99 7.57
C SER A 145 4.28 -9.78 6.28
N CYS A 146 4.53 -11.06 6.40
CA CYS A 146 4.72 -11.96 5.28
C CYS A 146 3.77 -13.14 5.39
N ALA A 147 3.27 -13.60 4.25
CA ALA A 147 2.44 -14.79 4.19
C ALA A 147 3.25 -16.08 4.50
N LEU A 148 4.51 -16.12 4.09
CA LEU A 148 5.38 -17.30 4.20
C LEU A 148 6.67 -16.98 4.97
N PRO A 149 7.22 -17.93 5.75
CA PRO A 149 8.44 -17.72 6.54
C PRO A 149 9.69 -17.37 5.73
N GLN A 150 9.79 -17.85 4.49
CA GLN A 150 10.93 -17.60 3.60
C GLN A 150 11.06 -16.13 3.20
N ASP A 151 9.96 -15.37 3.29
CA ASP A 151 9.90 -13.99 2.83
C ASP A 151 10.60 -13.02 3.78
N LEU A 152 10.77 -13.43 5.05
CA LEU A 152 11.40 -12.59 6.07
C LEU A 152 12.83 -12.20 5.70
N SER A 153 13.62 -13.13 5.16
CA SER A 153 15.02 -12.88 4.77
C SER A 153 15.15 -11.78 3.69
N ALA A 154 14.11 -11.57 2.90
CA ALA A 154 14.12 -10.55 1.85
C ALA A 154 14.02 -9.11 2.39
N PHE A 155 13.61 -8.96 3.66
CA PHE A 155 13.58 -7.69 4.38
C PHE A 155 14.77 -7.52 5.33
N ASP A 156 15.59 -8.56 5.54
CA ASP A 156 16.79 -8.53 6.38
C ASP A 156 17.75 -7.43 5.90
N GLY A 157 18.21 -6.60 6.83
CA GLY A 157 19.09 -5.49 6.54
C GLY A 157 18.46 -4.33 5.76
N LYS A 158 17.14 -4.33 5.53
CA LYS A 158 16.43 -3.27 4.82
C LYS A 158 15.69 -2.28 5.74
N GLY A 159 15.89 -2.38 7.04
CA GLY A 159 15.45 -1.35 8.01
C GLY A 159 14.02 -1.49 8.52
N ALA A 160 13.21 -2.42 8.02
CA ALA A 160 11.93 -2.71 8.64
C ALA A 160 12.17 -3.28 10.05
N ALA A 161 11.66 -2.57 11.07
CA ALA A 161 12.05 -2.82 12.46
C ALA A 161 11.65 -4.20 12.99
N ASP A 162 10.52 -4.74 12.53
CA ASP A 162 9.98 -6.02 12.93
C ASP A 162 9.34 -6.76 11.75
N HIS A 163 9.64 -8.03 11.62
CA HIS A 163 9.03 -8.92 10.63
C HIS A 163 8.19 -9.99 11.35
N VAL A 164 7.01 -10.26 10.82
CA VAL A 164 6.12 -11.28 11.37
C VAL A 164 5.51 -12.12 10.26
N VAL A 165 5.41 -13.41 10.47
CA VAL A 165 4.63 -14.31 9.59
C VAL A 165 3.20 -14.31 10.10
N THR A 166 2.28 -13.85 9.25
CA THR A 166 0.84 -13.76 9.58
C THR A 166 -0.01 -14.75 8.81
N GLY A 167 0.56 -15.43 7.83
CA GLY A 167 -0.23 -16.18 6.86
C GLY A 167 -0.88 -15.27 5.81
N ASN A 168 -1.53 -15.91 4.84
CA ASN A 168 -2.37 -15.25 3.85
C ASN A 168 -3.82 -15.45 4.26
N THR A 169 -4.56 -14.39 4.48
CA THR A 169 -5.99 -14.45 4.82
C THR A 169 -6.83 -14.64 3.58
#